data_e8446ca7545f1e00532851cdc78911f8
#
_entry.id   e8446ca7545f1e00532851cdc78911f8
#
_cell.length_a   1.000
_cell.length_b   1.000
_cell.length_c   1.000
_cell.angle_alpha   90.00
_cell.angle_beta   90.00
_cell.angle_gamma   90.00
#
_symmetry.space_group_name_H-M   'P 1'
#
loop_
_entity.id
_entity.type
_entity.pdbx_description
1 polymer ?
#
loop_
_entity_poly.entity_id
_entity_poly.type
_entity_poly.pdbx_seq_one_letter_code
_entity_poly.pdbx_strand_id
1 'polypeptide(L)'
;MFLSLHISKAACTPAFRLISTGRLMSVPSDDGRGKPPMIDLEDKSIPIPVYKEKQNEPLHLQKSRLLYQSRKRGMLENGLLLSTFAAKHLDAMNAQQTKLYDSLINTPSNDWDIFYWATGVKPTPPEYDNEIMTKLKEHVKNSDREQRFHQPNLN
;
A
#
# COMPACT_ATOMS: atom_id res chain seq x y z
N MET A 1 -40.45 51.78 -30.31
CA MET A 1 -39.96 52.60 -29.19
C MET A 1 -38.98 51.79 -28.42
N PHE A 2 -37.68 51.84 -28.85
CA PHE A 2 -36.61 51.03 -28.29
C PHE A 2 -35.78 51.94 -27.37
N LEU A 3 -35.77 51.59 -26.07
CA LEU A 3 -34.88 52.19 -25.09
C LEU A 3 -33.55 51.40 -25.05
N SER A 4 -32.50 52.01 -25.51
CA SER A 4 -31.14 51.56 -25.42
C SER A 4 -30.57 51.89 -24.03
N LEU A 5 -30.27 50.88 -23.22
CA LEU A 5 -29.54 51.07 -21.98
C LEU A 5 -28.03 50.93 -22.24
N HIS A 6 -27.32 52.04 -22.10
CA HIS A 6 -25.86 52.09 -22.10
C HIS A 6 -25.35 51.66 -20.70
N ILE A 7 -24.69 50.52 -20.65
CA ILE A 7 -23.95 50.10 -19.44
C ILE A 7 -22.51 50.58 -19.57
N SER A 8 -22.17 51.58 -18.75
CA SER A 8 -20.82 52.11 -18.60
C SER A 8 -19.91 51.04 -17.91
N LYS A 9 -18.86 50.66 -18.61
CA LYS A 9 -17.80 49.83 -18.05
C LYS A 9 -16.87 50.67 -17.17
N ALA A 10 -16.96 50.50 -15.84
CA ALA A 10 -15.97 51.02 -14.92
C ALA A 10 -14.73 50.13 -15.01
N ALA A 11 -13.62 50.71 -15.47
CA ALA A 11 -12.31 50.04 -15.47
C ALA A 11 -11.75 50.00 -14.05
N CYS A 12 -11.69 48.79 -13.47
CA CYS A 12 -11.02 48.57 -12.21
C CYS A 12 -9.55 48.25 -12.49
N THR A 13 -8.66 49.19 -12.24
CA THR A 13 -7.20 48.99 -12.30
C THR A 13 -6.75 48.31 -11.02
N PRO A 14 -6.07 47.16 -11.09
CA PRO A 14 -5.46 46.56 -9.89
C PRO A 14 -4.21 47.36 -9.52
N ALA A 15 -4.20 47.92 -8.33
CA ALA A 15 -3.01 48.51 -7.73
C ALA A 15 -2.02 47.39 -7.42
N PHE A 16 -0.94 47.27 -8.17
CA PHE A 16 0.22 46.44 -7.84
C PHE A 16 0.90 47.03 -6.60
N ARG A 17 0.68 46.37 -5.47
CA ARG A 17 1.48 46.57 -4.26
C ARG A 17 2.85 45.98 -4.50
N LEU A 18 3.87 46.81 -4.62
CA LEU A 18 5.28 46.43 -4.55
C LEU A 18 5.52 45.76 -3.17
N ILE A 19 5.71 44.44 -3.20
CA ILE A 19 6.20 43.71 -2.04
C ILE A 19 7.68 44.01 -1.92
N SER A 20 8.03 44.72 -0.87
CA SER A 20 9.41 44.97 -0.43
C SER A 20 10.23 43.69 -0.50
N THR A 21 11.34 43.74 -1.26
CA THR A 21 12.33 42.70 -1.35
C THR A 21 12.92 42.44 0.03
N GLY A 22 12.38 41.44 0.70
CA GLY A 22 13.01 40.88 1.91
C GLY A 22 14.43 40.45 1.55
N ARG A 23 15.36 40.99 2.31
CA ARG A 23 16.77 40.68 2.30
C ARG A 23 16.96 39.17 2.25
N LEU A 24 17.49 38.64 1.15
CA LEU A 24 17.97 37.24 1.09
C LEU A 24 18.98 37.11 2.23
N MET A 25 18.64 36.31 3.24
CA MET A 25 19.62 35.83 4.18
C MET A 25 20.58 34.95 3.38
N SER A 26 21.81 35.42 3.21
CA SER A 26 22.89 34.62 2.68
C SER A 26 23.03 33.38 3.57
N VAL A 27 22.84 32.21 2.97
CA VAL A 27 23.20 30.93 3.60
C VAL A 27 24.67 31.03 3.98
N PRO A 28 25.05 30.77 5.23
CA PRO A 28 26.47 30.79 5.61
C PRO A 28 27.19 29.80 4.73
N SER A 29 28.25 30.28 4.08
CA SER A 29 29.19 29.44 3.32
C SER A 29 29.70 28.33 4.25
N ASP A 30 29.72 27.14 3.73
CA ASP A 30 30.35 25.93 4.31
C ASP A 30 31.69 26.35 4.97
N ASP A 31 31.72 26.24 6.31
CA ASP A 31 32.86 26.64 7.12
C ASP A 31 34.04 25.63 7.09
N GLY A 32 34.11 24.82 6.03
CA GLY A 32 35.25 23.89 5.81
C GLY A 32 35.32 22.74 6.82
N ARG A 33 34.34 22.57 7.67
CA ARG A 33 34.21 21.35 8.48
C ARG A 33 33.64 20.27 7.60
N GLY A 34 34.52 19.48 7.01
CA GLY A 34 34.15 18.31 6.22
C GLY A 34 33.04 17.52 6.95
N LYS A 35 31.96 17.20 6.25
CA LYS A 35 30.94 16.28 6.81
C LYS A 35 31.69 15.07 7.36
N PRO A 36 31.39 14.62 8.60
CA PRO A 36 32.03 13.42 9.12
C PRO A 36 31.84 12.30 8.09
N PRO A 37 32.87 11.49 7.83
CA PRO A 37 32.74 10.40 6.86
C PRO A 37 31.54 9.56 7.27
N MET A 38 30.62 9.33 6.34
CA MET A 38 29.49 8.43 6.55
C MET A 38 30.10 7.04 6.75
N ILE A 39 30.24 6.64 8.01
CA ILE A 39 30.73 5.30 8.35
C ILE A 39 29.57 4.37 8.01
N ASP A 40 29.73 3.66 6.91
CA ASP A 40 28.83 2.55 6.54
C ASP A 40 29.08 1.43 7.57
N LEU A 41 28.32 1.47 8.66
CA LEU A 41 28.35 0.41 9.67
C LEU A 41 27.80 -0.84 8.98
N GLU A 42 28.63 -1.88 8.89
CA GLU A 42 28.16 -3.20 8.46
C GLU A 42 26.88 -3.53 9.22
N ASP A 43 25.80 -3.74 8.48
CA ASP A 43 24.51 -4.12 9.06
C ASP A 43 24.64 -5.53 9.67
N LYS A 44 24.93 -5.56 10.96
CA LYS A 44 24.96 -6.78 11.75
C LYS A 44 23.56 -7.18 12.25
N SER A 45 22.52 -6.71 11.56
CA SER A 45 21.15 -7.08 11.92
C SER A 45 21.01 -8.59 11.91
N ILE A 46 20.31 -9.09 12.92
CA ILE A 46 19.98 -10.51 13.03
C ILE A 46 19.14 -10.88 11.81
N PRO A 47 19.53 -11.89 11.01
CA PRO A 47 18.76 -12.27 9.82
C PRO A 47 17.32 -12.59 10.21
N ILE A 48 16.37 -12.04 9.45
CA ILE A 48 14.94 -12.32 9.68
C ILE A 48 14.72 -13.83 9.55
N PRO A 49 14.14 -14.49 10.57
CA PRO A 49 13.91 -15.93 10.51
C PRO A 49 13.02 -16.28 9.31
N VAL A 50 13.46 -17.25 8.51
CA VAL A 50 12.65 -17.77 7.40
C VAL A 50 11.38 -18.39 7.96
N TYR A 51 10.23 -18.05 7.36
CA TYR A 51 8.94 -18.64 7.73
C TYR A 51 9.00 -20.17 7.61
N LYS A 52 8.61 -20.85 8.70
CA LYS A 52 8.49 -22.32 8.72
C LYS A 52 7.02 -22.69 8.72
N GLU A 53 6.62 -23.43 7.69
CA GLU A 53 5.26 -23.96 7.59
C GLU A 53 4.95 -24.84 8.82
N LYS A 54 3.78 -24.64 9.42
CA LYS A 54 3.34 -25.44 10.55
C LYS A 54 2.94 -26.83 10.09
N GLN A 55 3.59 -27.84 10.67
CA GLN A 55 3.27 -29.24 10.40
C GLN A 55 2.02 -29.67 11.18
N ASN A 56 1.17 -30.46 10.53
CA ASN A 56 -0.03 -31.07 11.15
C ASN A 56 -1.03 -30.08 11.77
N GLU A 57 -1.11 -28.83 11.25
CA GLU A 57 -2.12 -27.88 11.70
C GLU A 57 -3.50 -28.28 11.13
N PRO A 58 -4.55 -28.44 11.96
CA PRO A 58 -5.90 -28.69 11.46
C PRO A 58 -6.39 -27.55 10.56
N LEU A 59 -7.09 -27.88 9.47
CA LEU A 59 -7.52 -26.92 8.45
C LEU A 59 -8.29 -25.72 9.04
N HIS A 60 -9.17 -25.95 10.01
CA HIS A 60 -9.94 -24.88 10.63
C HIS A 60 -9.07 -23.92 11.45
N LEU A 61 -8.05 -24.42 12.14
CA LEU A 61 -7.09 -23.57 12.86
C LEU A 61 -6.19 -22.80 11.90
N GLN A 62 -5.77 -23.44 10.81
CA GLN A 62 -5.01 -22.79 9.74
C GLN A 62 -5.80 -21.62 9.14
N LYS A 63 -7.07 -21.83 8.81
CA LYS A 63 -7.95 -20.76 8.29
C LYS A 63 -8.12 -19.62 9.31
N SER A 64 -8.35 -19.92 10.58
CA SER A 64 -8.46 -18.89 11.64
C SER A 64 -7.17 -18.07 11.77
N ARG A 65 -6.02 -18.74 11.74
CA ARG A 65 -4.71 -18.08 11.75
C ARG A 65 -4.51 -17.19 10.53
N LEU A 66 -4.82 -17.69 9.33
CA LEU A 66 -4.69 -16.94 8.08
C LEU A 66 -5.64 -15.73 8.03
N LEU A 67 -6.86 -15.86 8.55
CA LEU A 67 -7.77 -14.74 8.69
C LEU A 67 -7.16 -13.63 9.56
N TYR A 68 -6.59 -14.00 10.71
CA TYR A 68 -5.90 -13.04 11.58
C TYR A 68 -4.69 -12.41 10.88
N GLN A 69 -3.84 -13.20 10.25
CA GLN A 69 -2.65 -12.72 9.54
C GLN A 69 -2.99 -11.82 8.36
N SER A 70 -4.07 -12.09 7.64
CA SER A 70 -4.57 -11.23 6.55
C SER A 70 -5.00 -9.84 7.04
N ARG A 71 -5.45 -9.75 8.29
CA ARG A 71 -5.88 -8.49 8.92
C ARG A 71 -4.72 -7.72 9.55
N LYS A 72 -3.70 -8.42 10.05
CA LYS A 72 -2.54 -7.85 10.75
C LYS A 72 -1.33 -7.79 9.83
N ARG A 73 -1.36 -6.82 8.90
CA ARG A 73 -0.26 -6.55 7.97
C ARG A 73 0.49 -5.29 8.38
N GLY A 74 1.74 -5.18 7.96
CA GLY A 74 2.56 -3.99 8.17
C GLY A 74 2.10 -2.79 7.34
N MET A 75 1.38 -3.03 6.25
CA MET A 75 0.88 -2.05 5.31
C MET A 75 -0.65 -2.03 5.33
N LEU A 76 -1.24 -0.83 5.46
CA LEU A 76 -2.70 -0.66 5.56
C LEU A 76 -3.43 -1.21 4.32
N GLU A 77 -2.93 -0.90 3.14
CA GLU A 77 -3.50 -1.30 1.86
C GLU A 77 -3.58 -2.83 1.75
N ASN A 78 -2.50 -3.54 2.11
CA ASN A 78 -2.52 -4.99 2.17
C ASN A 78 -3.46 -5.52 3.25
N GLY A 79 -3.53 -4.86 4.41
CA GLY A 79 -4.48 -5.21 5.46
C GLY A 79 -5.93 -5.13 4.99
N LEU A 80 -6.30 -4.09 4.23
CA LEU A 80 -7.63 -3.94 3.64
C LEU A 80 -7.88 -4.97 2.53
N LEU A 81 -6.91 -5.12 1.63
CA LEU A 81 -7.02 -6.01 0.48
C LEU A 81 -7.13 -7.47 0.90
N LEU A 82 -6.19 -7.95 1.73
CA LEU A 82 -6.14 -9.34 2.14
C LEU A 82 -7.26 -9.70 3.13
N SER A 83 -7.69 -8.78 4.01
CA SER A 83 -8.81 -9.05 4.91
C SER A 83 -10.14 -9.19 4.17
N THR A 84 -10.40 -8.35 3.16
CA THR A 84 -11.61 -8.46 2.33
C THR A 84 -11.57 -9.69 1.44
N PHE A 85 -10.39 -10.05 0.90
CA PHE A 85 -10.19 -11.28 0.16
C PHE A 85 -10.43 -12.53 1.04
N ALA A 86 -9.85 -12.58 2.23
CA ALA A 86 -10.01 -13.68 3.16
C ALA A 86 -11.47 -13.85 3.58
N ALA A 87 -12.18 -12.76 3.89
CA ALA A 87 -13.60 -12.82 4.26
C ALA A 87 -14.48 -13.43 3.16
N LYS A 88 -14.14 -13.24 1.87
CA LYS A 88 -14.90 -13.78 0.75
C LYS A 88 -14.55 -15.21 0.38
N HIS A 89 -13.27 -15.56 0.47
CA HIS A 89 -12.77 -16.76 -0.20
C HIS A 89 -12.21 -17.82 0.77
N LEU A 90 -11.72 -17.42 1.96
CA LEU A 90 -10.97 -18.32 2.82
C LEU A 90 -11.77 -19.53 3.30
N ASP A 91 -13.05 -19.35 3.65
CA ASP A 91 -13.91 -20.43 4.13
C ASP A 91 -14.17 -21.49 3.05
N ALA A 92 -14.27 -21.07 1.81
CA ALA A 92 -14.48 -21.97 0.66
C ALA A 92 -13.20 -22.66 0.15
N MET A 93 -12.03 -22.26 0.64
CA MET A 93 -10.76 -22.84 0.20
C MET A 93 -10.60 -24.27 0.73
N ASN A 94 -10.12 -25.17 -0.14
CA ASN A 94 -9.67 -26.50 0.27
C ASN A 94 -8.28 -26.46 0.92
N ALA A 95 -7.80 -27.60 1.43
CA ALA A 95 -6.51 -27.67 2.14
C ALA A 95 -5.33 -27.20 1.25
N GLN A 96 -5.33 -27.57 -0.03
CA GLN A 96 -4.27 -27.17 -0.96
C GLN A 96 -4.28 -25.65 -1.21
N GLN A 97 -5.44 -25.08 -1.46
CA GLN A 97 -5.61 -23.64 -1.66
C GLN A 97 -5.24 -22.84 -0.42
N THR A 98 -5.61 -23.34 0.76
CA THR A 98 -5.24 -22.71 2.03
C THR A 98 -3.72 -22.73 2.24
N LYS A 99 -3.04 -23.80 1.83
CA LYS A 99 -1.58 -23.90 1.87
C LYS A 99 -0.93 -22.91 0.90
N LEU A 100 -1.43 -22.77 -0.32
CA LEU A 100 -0.94 -21.78 -1.29
C LEU A 100 -1.14 -20.35 -0.77
N TYR A 101 -2.26 -20.08 -0.12
CA TYR A 101 -2.53 -18.80 0.49
C TYR A 101 -1.60 -18.53 1.68
N ASP A 102 -1.35 -19.52 2.52
CA ASP A 102 -0.39 -19.44 3.64
C ASP A 102 1.02 -19.08 3.13
N SER A 103 1.48 -19.75 2.07
CA SER A 103 2.76 -19.44 1.43
C SER A 103 2.76 -18.00 0.91
N LEU A 104 1.72 -17.58 0.19
CA LEU A 104 1.64 -16.24 -0.39
C LEU A 104 1.77 -15.12 0.65
N ILE A 105 1.16 -15.25 1.81
CA ILE A 105 1.15 -14.16 2.81
C ILE A 105 2.29 -14.23 3.82
N ASN A 106 2.96 -15.37 3.98
CA ASN A 106 3.99 -15.56 5.01
C ASN A 106 5.41 -15.76 4.48
N THR A 107 5.60 -16.13 3.22
CA THR A 107 6.94 -16.39 2.66
C THR A 107 7.61 -15.12 2.11
N PRO A 108 6.90 -14.18 1.45
CA PRO A 108 7.53 -12.96 0.96
C PRO A 108 8.07 -12.13 2.12
N SER A 109 9.30 -11.64 1.96
CA SER A 109 9.98 -10.82 2.97
C SER A 109 9.38 -9.42 3.12
N ASN A 110 8.64 -8.95 2.11
CA ASN A 110 8.12 -7.60 2.06
C ASN A 110 6.64 -7.57 1.61
N ASP A 111 5.79 -6.91 2.39
CA ASP A 111 4.37 -6.70 2.06
C ASP A 111 4.16 -5.93 0.75
N TRP A 112 5.09 -5.03 0.37
CA TRP A 112 5.02 -4.30 -0.89
C TRP A 112 5.07 -5.21 -2.11
N ASP A 113 5.80 -6.31 -2.06
CA ASP A 113 5.88 -7.24 -3.17
C ASP A 113 4.54 -7.93 -3.42
N ILE A 114 3.85 -8.35 -2.36
CA ILE A 114 2.49 -8.92 -2.46
C ILE A 114 1.55 -7.91 -3.13
N PHE A 115 1.61 -6.65 -2.70
CA PHE A 115 0.79 -5.58 -3.27
C PHE A 115 1.07 -5.35 -4.75
N TYR A 116 2.35 -5.27 -5.14
CA TYR A 116 2.73 -5.04 -6.53
C TYR A 116 2.36 -6.22 -7.45
N TRP A 117 2.45 -7.47 -6.97
CA TRP A 117 2.01 -8.64 -7.73
C TRP A 117 0.49 -8.68 -7.88
N ALA A 118 -0.24 -8.40 -6.82
CA ALA A 118 -1.69 -8.39 -6.82
C ALA A 118 -2.27 -7.29 -7.72
N THR A 119 -1.66 -6.09 -7.71
CA THR A 119 -2.07 -4.95 -8.55
C THR A 119 -1.53 -5.01 -9.97
N GLY A 120 -0.58 -5.92 -10.26
CA GLY A 120 0.04 -6.05 -11.58
C GLY A 120 1.12 -5.01 -11.88
N VAL A 121 1.57 -4.25 -10.89
CA VAL A 121 2.68 -3.28 -11.03
C VAL A 121 4.01 -4.00 -11.31
N LYS A 122 4.21 -5.16 -10.64
CA LYS A 122 5.34 -6.06 -10.91
C LYS A 122 4.85 -7.41 -11.38
N PRO A 123 5.62 -8.12 -12.24
CA PRO A 123 5.30 -9.48 -12.60
C PRO A 123 5.34 -10.38 -11.36
N THR A 124 4.39 -11.31 -11.27
CA THR A 124 4.37 -12.31 -10.20
C THR A 124 5.48 -13.33 -10.42
N PRO A 125 6.32 -13.64 -9.42
CA PRO A 125 7.29 -14.72 -9.51
C PRO A 125 6.59 -16.07 -9.77
N PRO A 126 7.24 -17.00 -10.49
CA PRO A 126 6.63 -18.30 -10.84
C PRO A 126 6.16 -19.12 -9.63
N GLU A 127 6.83 -18.97 -8.48
CA GLU A 127 6.49 -19.66 -7.22
C GLU A 127 5.13 -19.22 -6.63
N TYR A 128 4.69 -17.99 -6.91
CA TYR A 128 3.41 -17.44 -6.46
C TYR A 128 2.38 -17.32 -7.58
N ASP A 129 2.75 -17.66 -8.82
CA ASP A 129 1.82 -17.60 -9.95
C ASP A 129 0.92 -18.85 -9.99
N ASN A 130 -0.10 -18.83 -9.16
CA ASN A 130 -1.04 -19.91 -8.93
C ASN A 130 -2.50 -19.42 -8.91
N GLU A 131 -3.42 -20.36 -8.72
CA GLU A 131 -4.86 -20.07 -8.69
C GLU A 131 -5.26 -19.03 -7.63
N ILE A 132 -4.56 -18.98 -6.49
CA ILE A 132 -4.83 -18.03 -5.41
C ILE A 132 -4.42 -16.62 -5.84
N MET A 133 -3.25 -16.48 -6.45
CA MET A 133 -2.82 -15.18 -7.00
C MET A 133 -3.77 -14.70 -8.10
N THR A 134 -4.25 -15.59 -8.95
CA THR A 134 -5.24 -15.25 -9.97
C THR A 134 -6.53 -14.73 -9.36
N LYS A 135 -7.08 -15.42 -8.35
CA LYS A 135 -8.25 -14.95 -7.59
C LYS A 135 -7.99 -13.62 -6.89
N LEU A 136 -6.80 -13.43 -6.32
CA LEU A 136 -6.42 -12.18 -5.66
C LEU A 136 -6.36 -11.03 -6.67
N LYS A 137 -5.75 -11.21 -7.83
CA LYS A 137 -5.73 -10.22 -8.91
C LYS A 137 -7.13 -9.85 -9.39
N GLU A 138 -8.03 -10.82 -9.47
CA GLU A 138 -9.42 -10.57 -9.81
C GLU A 138 -10.16 -9.79 -8.70
N HIS A 139 -9.94 -10.18 -7.45
CA HIS A 139 -10.45 -9.44 -6.30
C HIS A 139 -9.98 -7.98 -6.29
N VAL A 140 -8.69 -7.71 -6.63
CA VAL A 140 -8.12 -6.35 -6.70
C VAL A 140 -8.83 -5.48 -7.72
N LYS A 141 -9.26 -6.03 -8.87
CA LYS A 141 -9.98 -5.26 -9.92
C LYS A 141 -11.27 -4.61 -9.40
N ASN A 142 -11.87 -5.19 -8.37
CA ASN A 142 -13.06 -4.67 -7.72
C ASN A 142 -14.18 -4.30 -8.71
N SER A 143 -14.51 -5.22 -9.63
CA SER A 143 -15.51 -5.01 -10.69
C SER A 143 -16.87 -4.56 -10.13
N ASP A 144 -17.23 -5.06 -8.95
CA ASP A 144 -18.48 -4.74 -8.28
C ASP A 144 -18.47 -3.40 -7.52
N ARG A 145 -17.32 -2.70 -7.53
CA ARG A 145 -17.12 -1.41 -6.84
C ARG A 145 -17.49 -1.44 -5.36
N GLU A 146 -17.12 -2.51 -4.68
CA GLU A 146 -17.32 -2.62 -3.23
C GLU A 146 -16.51 -1.61 -2.44
N GLN A 147 -17.10 -1.12 -1.35
CA GLN A 147 -16.37 -0.26 -0.42
C GLN A 147 -15.37 -1.09 0.39
N ARG A 148 -14.10 -0.72 0.36
CA ARG A 148 -13.00 -1.41 1.04
C ARG A 148 -12.18 -0.46 1.92
N PHE A 149 -12.86 0.49 2.56
CA PHE A 149 -12.19 1.47 3.42
C PHE A 149 -11.94 0.96 4.84
N HIS A 150 -12.54 -0.15 5.21
CA HIS A 150 -12.37 -0.80 6.52
C HIS A 150 -12.38 -2.31 6.37
N GLN A 151 -11.78 -2.97 7.35
CA GLN A 151 -11.76 -4.42 7.38
C GLN A 151 -13.15 -4.97 7.70
N PRO A 152 -13.55 -6.11 7.09
CA PRO A 152 -14.82 -6.76 7.42
C PRO A 152 -14.96 -7.10 8.90
N ASN A 153 -16.17 -7.09 9.44
CA ASN A 153 -16.42 -7.55 10.80
C ASN A 153 -16.05 -9.03 10.95
N LEU A 154 -15.59 -9.41 12.13
CA LEU A 154 -15.43 -10.81 12.51
C LEU A 154 -16.78 -11.31 12.99
N ASN A 155 -17.30 -12.35 12.37
CA ASN A 155 -18.50 -13.06 12.83
C ASN A 155 -18.15 -14.05 13.93
#